data_0b16f0d137005447af33d78101ffc0ac
#
_entry.id   0b16f0d137005447af33d78101ffc0ac
#
_cell.length_a   1.000
_cell.length_b   1.000
_cell.length_c   1.000
_cell.angle_alpha   90.00
_cell.angle_beta   90.00
_cell.angle_gamma   90.00
#
_symmetry.space_group_name_H-M   'P 1'
#
loop_
_entity.id
_entity.type
_entity.pdbx_description
1 polymer ?
#
loop_
_entity_poly.entity_id
_entity_poly.type
_entity_poly.pdbx_seq_one_letter_code
_entity_poly.pdbx_strand_id
1 'polypeptide(L)'
;MAERKQLQPNFIPVSLADFVISSLCNSRPTVDSTNAMAYELLDVTTSQWHDEVIRDLSLDKLSWPSICSQGEIVGQLQFGDRMVPCYTAVGDYQCALAGALLDESELSLNISTGSQVSRITEQIQSGQYQTRPFFDGKFANTISHLPAGRSLNVLVDLVTEIPRSLGMPEFDAWEYLAKAAEQADRSGLRVNLGFFPGPRGNQGAISEIRERNLSVGTLFRGAFENMAENYSECAGLIWPDRSWKSIVFSGGLARKLKTLRTIIQEQFSTPYRLCALEEDTLLGLMALALAFSKRTASVEEAMKALRTHYADRLRTISNT
;
A
#
# COMPACT_ATOMS: atom_id res chain seq x y z
N MET A 1 20.16 -17.00 -9.02
CA MET A 1 20.17 -18.43 -8.59
C MET A 1 20.20 -19.37 -9.79
N ALA A 2 19.40 -19.16 -10.82
CA ALA A 2 19.42 -19.99 -12.05
C ALA A 2 20.80 -19.98 -12.72
N GLU A 3 21.41 -18.81 -12.92
CA GLU A 3 22.74 -18.63 -13.48
C GLU A 3 23.86 -19.33 -12.70
N ARG A 4 23.67 -19.48 -11.37
CA ARG A 4 24.65 -20.17 -10.49
C ARG A 4 24.39 -21.68 -10.39
N LYS A 5 23.47 -22.24 -11.17
CA LYS A 5 23.06 -23.65 -11.09
C LYS A 5 22.66 -24.13 -9.70
N GLN A 6 22.13 -23.21 -8.89
CA GLN A 6 21.71 -23.49 -7.49
C GLN A 6 20.27 -24.00 -7.42
N LEU A 7 19.47 -23.81 -8.47
CA LEU A 7 18.11 -24.31 -8.52
C LEU A 7 18.13 -25.78 -8.91
N GLN A 8 17.62 -26.63 -8.02
CA GLN A 8 17.48 -28.05 -8.29
C GLN A 8 16.09 -28.37 -8.85
N PRO A 9 15.96 -29.39 -9.70
CA PRO A 9 14.66 -29.90 -10.13
C PRO A 9 13.78 -30.23 -8.91
N ASN A 10 12.50 -30.00 -9.03
CA ASN A 10 11.48 -30.27 -8.00
C ASN A 10 11.52 -29.38 -6.75
N PHE A 11 12.38 -28.37 -6.69
CA PHE A 11 12.21 -27.33 -5.65
C PHE A 11 10.89 -26.63 -5.86
N ILE A 12 10.18 -26.38 -4.76
CA ILE A 12 8.92 -25.63 -4.75
C ILE A 12 9.24 -24.17 -4.38
N PRO A 13 9.05 -23.21 -5.29
CA PRO A 13 9.16 -21.80 -4.93
C PRO A 13 7.97 -21.42 -4.06
N VAL A 14 8.24 -20.90 -2.86
CA VAL A 14 7.19 -20.51 -1.91
C VAL A 14 7.51 -19.16 -1.28
N SER A 15 6.48 -18.39 -0.97
CA SER A 15 6.63 -17.24 -0.08
C SER A 15 6.90 -17.70 1.35
N LEU A 16 7.44 -16.80 2.18
CA LEU A 16 7.64 -17.11 3.60
C LEU A 16 6.32 -17.48 4.29
N ALA A 17 5.24 -16.79 3.95
CA ALA A 17 3.91 -17.03 4.54
C ALA A 17 3.36 -18.41 4.14
N ASP A 18 3.43 -18.76 2.85
CA ASP A 18 2.98 -20.08 2.35
C ASP A 18 3.84 -21.21 2.95
N PHE A 19 5.15 -20.99 3.10
CA PHE A 19 6.07 -21.94 3.73
C PHE A 19 5.68 -22.18 5.21
N VAL A 20 5.41 -21.10 5.97
CA VAL A 20 5.03 -21.21 7.37
C VAL A 20 3.72 -22.01 7.52
N ILE A 21 2.69 -21.67 6.75
CA ILE A 21 1.39 -22.36 6.82
C ILE A 21 1.52 -23.83 6.43
N SER A 22 2.19 -24.13 5.30
CA SER A 22 2.37 -25.51 4.85
C SER A 22 3.17 -26.35 5.85
N SER A 23 4.19 -25.75 6.48
CA SER A 23 4.99 -26.42 7.51
C SER A 23 4.18 -26.70 8.78
N LEU A 24 3.42 -25.73 9.26
CA LEU A 24 2.57 -25.88 10.45
C LEU A 24 1.45 -26.89 10.25
N CYS A 25 0.86 -26.94 9.05
CA CYS A 25 -0.21 -27.85 8.69
C CYS A 25 0.28 -29.20 8.17
N ASN A 26 1.57 -29.40 8.00
CA ASN A 26 2.18 -30.57 7.36
C ASN A 26 1.51 -30.88 6.00
N SER A 27 1.31 -29.84 5.18
CA SER A 27 0.67 -29.91 3.87
C SER A 27 1.62 -29.48 2.75
N ARG A 28 1.29 -29.84 1.51
CA ARG A 28 2.01 -29.32 0.35
C ARG A 28 1.73 -27.82 0.23
N PRO A 29 2.74 -26.99 -0.06
CA PRO A 29 2.53 -25.56 -0.26
C PRO A 29 1.55 -25.28 -1.41
N THR A 30 0.63 -24.39 -1.16
CA THR A 30 -0.29 -23.78 -2.12
C THR A 30 -0.20 -22.28 -1.99
N VAL A 31 -0.70 -21.53 -2.96
CA VAL A 31 -0.61 -20.06 -2.96
C VAL A 31 -1.94 -19.46 -3.40
N ASP A 32 -2.36 -18.37 -2.74
CA ASP A 32 -3.49 -17.55 -3.18
C ASP A 32 -3.05 -16.61 -4.32
N SER A 33 -3.96 -16.26 -5.24
CA SER A 33 -3.66 -15.36 -6.36
C SER A 33 -3.11 -14.01 -5.93
N THR A 34 -3.56 -13.48 -4.79
CA THR A 34 -3.09 -12.20 -4.25
C THR A 34 -1.62 -12.27 -3.83
N ASN A 35 -1.15 -13.43 -3.35
CA ASN A 35 0.22 -13.69 -2.97
C ASN A 35 1.06 -14.18 -4.17
N ALA A 36 0.47 -14.96 -5.08
CA ALA A 36 1.12 -15.43 -6.31
C ALA A 36 1.58 -14.26 -7.21
N MET A 37 0.87 -13.15 -7.19
CA MET A 37 1.25 -11.94 -7.92
C MET A 37 2.66 -11.44 -7.58
N ALA A 38 3.15 -11.68 -6.37
CA ALA A 38 4.48 -11.26 -5.93
C ALA A 38 5.63 -12.00 -6.66
N TYR A 39 5.33 -13.11 -7.32
CA TYR A 39 6.31 -13.82 -8.15
C TYR A 39 6.49 -13.21 -9.55
N GLU A 40 5.62 -12.27 -9.95
CA GLU A 40 5.59 -11.64 -11.28
C GLU A 40 5.38 -12.63 -12.44
N LEU A 41 4.87 -13.83 -12.13
CA LEU A 41 4.65 -14.93 -13.07
C LEU A 41 3.18 -15.38 -13.09
N LEU A 42 2.30 -14.63 -12.43
CA LEU A 42 0.85 -14.86 -12.47
C LEU A 42 0.25 -14.21 -13.71
N ASP A 43 -0.48 -14.95 -14.52
CA ASP A 43 -1.43 -14.38 -15.46
C ASP A 43 -2.67 -13.90 -14.68
N VAL A 44 -2.81 -12.60 -14.55
CA VAL A 44 -3.89 -11.97 -13.77
C VAL A 44 -5.26 -12.23 -14.40
N THR A 45 -5.32 -12.47 -15.72
CA THR A 45 -6.57 -12.69 -16.44
C THR A 45 -7.14 -14.09 -16.15
N THR A 46 -6.27 -15.09 -16.14
CA THR A 46 -6.67 -16.49 -15.93
C THR A 46 -6.51 -16.94 -14.48
N SER A 47 -5.82 -16.15 -13.64
CA SER A 47 -5.38 -16.53 -12.29
C SER A 47 -4.59 -17.84 -12.27
N GLN A 48 -3.77 -18.08 -13.30
CA GLN A 48 -2.89 -19.23 -13.42
C GLN A 48 -1.43 -18.78 -13.59
N TRP A 49 -0.49 -19.71 -13.39
CA TRP A 49 0.91 -19.43 -13.71
C TRP A 49 1.08 -19.21 -15.21
N HIS A 50 1.94 -18.25 -15.57
CA HIS A 50 2.26 -17.95 -16.96
C HIS A 50 3.30 -18.93 -17.49
N ASP A 51 2.86 -20.14 -17.89
CA ASP A 51 3.73 -21.25 -18.27
C ASP A 51 4.74 -20.92 -19.37
N GLU A 52 4.38 -20.05 -20.33
CA GLU A 52 5.26 -19.62 -21.40
C GLU A 52 6.44 -18.82 -20.84
N VAL A 53 6.19 -17.83 -20.00
CA VAL A 53 7.23 -17.02 -19.36
C VAL A 53 8.10 -17.88 -18.43
N ILE A 54 7.49 -18.83 -17.71
CA ILE A 54 8.22 -19.78 -16.85
C ILE A 54 9.22 -20.59 -17.67
N ARG A 55 8.81 -21.07 -18.85
CA ARG A 55 9.71 -21.79 -19.78
C ARG A 55 10.81 -20.90 -20.33
N ASP A 56 10.48 -19.71 -20.78
CA ASP A 56 11.44 -18.74 -21.33
C ASP A 56 12.53 -18.36 -20.32
N LEU A 57 12.16 -18.30 -19.04
CA LEU A 57 13.07 -18.07 -17.92
C LEU A 57 13.83 -19.35 -17.47
N SER A 58 13.57 -20.50 -18.11
CA SER A 58 14.15 -21.81 -17.73
C SER A 58 13.83 -22.20 -16.27
N LEU A 59 12.63 -21.88 -15.80
CA LEU A 59 12.12 -22.18 -14.46
C LEU A 59 11.10 -23.34 -14.46
N ASP A 60 10.87 -23.97 -15.60
CA ASP A 60 9.93 -25.09 -15.80
C ASP A 60 10.33 -26.38 -15.07
N LYS A 61 11.60 -26.50 -14.68
CA LYS A 61 12.10 -27.61 -13.85
C LYS A 61 11.68 -27.53 -12.37
N LEU A 62 11.16 -26.40 -11.93
CA LEU A 62 10.65 -26.21 -10.58
C LEU A 62 9.23 -26.80 -10.45
N SER A 63 8.89 -27.24 -9.26
CA SER A 63 7.52 -27.69 -8.94
C SER A 63 6.70 -26.51 -8.42
N TRP A 64 6.08 -25.76 -9.30
CA TRP A 64 5.28 -24.60 -8.92
C TRP A 64 4.11 -25.00 -8.02
N PRO A 65 3.82 -24.23 -6.94
CA PRO A 65 2.68 -24.49 -6.06
C PRO A 65 1.36 -24.32 -6.82
N SER A 66 0.34 -25.08 -6.44
CA SER A 66 -1.01 -24.89 -6.99
C SER A 66 -1.57 -23.55 -6.53
N ILE A 67 -2.21 -22.82 -7.45
CA ILE A 67 -2.96 -21.61 -7.10
C ILE A 67 -4.32 -22.08 -6.58
N CYS A 68 -4.64 -21.68 -5.33
CA CYS A 68 -5.88 -22.06 -4.65
C CYS A 68 -7.01 -21.06 -4.91
N SER A 69 -8.23 -21.53 -4.70
CA SER A 69 -9.36 -20.63 -4.56
C SER A 69 -9.27 -19.83 -3.26
N GLN A 70 -9.77 -18.59 -3.28
CA GLN A 70 -9.83 -17.77 -2.07
C GLN A 70 -10.67 -18.43 -0.98
N GLY A 71 -10.13 -18.44 0.24
CA GLY A 71 -10.80 -19.10 1.38
C GLY A 71 -10.74 -20.62 1.37
N GLU A 72 -9.88 -21.24 0.56
CA GLU A 72 -9.63 -22.67 0.60
C GLU A 72 -8.89 -23.04 1.89
N ILE A 73 -9.36 -24.11 2.56
CA ILE A 73 -8.71 -24.65 3.75
C ILE A 73 -7.56 -25.54 3.30
N VAL A 74 -6.34 -25.14 3.61
CA VAL A 74 -5.11 -25.86 3.21
C VAL A 74 -4.57 -26.77 4.31
N GLY A 75 -5.16 -26.74 5.49
CA GLY A 75 -4.83 -27.60 6.60
C GLY A 75 -5.53 -27.22 7.88
N GLN A 76 -5.13 -27.87 8.96
CA GLN A 76 -5.62 -27.60 10.31
C GLN A 76 -4.45 -27.50 11.28
N LEU A 77 -4.53 -26.56 12.19
CA LEU A 77 -3.55 -26.36 13.25
C LEU A 77 -4.20 -26.62 14.61
N GLN A 78 -3.53 -27.38 15.45
CA GLN A 78 -3.97 -27.53 16.82
C GLN A 78 -3.57 -26.30 17.64
N PHE A 79 -4.56 -25.65 18.22
CA PHE A 79 -4.36 -24.51 19.11
C PHE A 79 -5.04 -24.79 20.46
N GLY A 80 -4.25 -25.16 21.45
CA GLY A 80 -4.77 -25.74 22.70
C GLY A 80 -5.57 -27.00 22.41
N ASP A 81 -6.80 -27.08 22.89
CA ASP A 81 -7.70 -28.22 22.70
C ASP A 81 -8.57 -28.11 21.43
N ARG A 82 -8.29 -27.13 20.56
CA ARG A 82 -9.10 -26.88 19.36
C ARG A 82 -8.29 -27.10 18.09
N MET A 83 -8.95 -27.70 17.10
CA MET A 83 -8.46 -27.71 15.72
C MET A 83 -8.97 -26.46 15.02
N VAL A 84 -8.04 -25.66 14.49
CA VAL A 84 -8.34 -24.40 13.79
C VAL A 84 -8.03 -24.58 12.30
N PRO A 85 -8.99 -24.31 11.40
CA PRO A 85 -8.73 -24.36 9.97
C PRO A 85 -7.75 -23.28 9.57
N CYS A 86 -6.75 -23.65 8.76
CA CYS A 86 -5.79 -22.74 8.16
C CYS A 86 -6.14 -22.53 6.68
N TYR A 87 -6.25 -21.29 6.32
CA TYR A 87 -6.45 -20.87 4.93
C TYR A 87 -5.11 -20.53 4.29
N THR A 88 -5.07 -20.47 2.96
CA THR A 88 -3.89 -20.03 2.21
C THR A 88 -3.48 -18.62 2.66
N ALA A 89 -2.18 -18.36 2.69
CA ALA A 89 -1.67 -17.01 2.92
C ALA A 89 -2.11 -16.08 1.79
N VAL A 90 -2.42 -14.84 2.14
CA VAL A 90 -2.89 -13.80 1.23
C VAL A 90 -1.93 -12.61 1.23
N GLY A 91 -1.94 -11.82 0.17
CA GLY A 91 -1.11 -10.62 0.09
C GLY A 91 -1.44 -9.59 1.17
N ASP A 92 -0.43 -9.13 1.90
CA ASP A 92 -0.56 -8.12 2.96
C ASP A 92 -1.13 -6.80 2.44
N TYR A 93 -0.74 -6.41 1.25
CA TYR A 93 -1.25 -5.23 0.58
C TYR A 93 -2.77 -5.31 0.32
N GLN A 94 -3.27 -6.44 -0.17
CA GLN A 94 -4.70 -6.64 -0.38
C GLN A 94 -5.46 -6.68 0.95
N CYS A 95 -4.84 -7.25 1.99
CA CYS A 95 -5.39 -7.19 3.34
C CYS A 95 -5.49 -5.74 3.85
N ALA A 96 -4.46 -4.92 3.65
CA ALA A 96 -4.49 -3.51 4.04
C ALA A 96 -5.60 -2.74 3.31
N LEU A 97 -5.79 -2.98 2.00
CA LEU A 97 -6.90 -2.38 1.25
C LEU A 97 -8.27 -2.84 1.76
N ALA A 98 -8.42 -4.14 2.06
CA ALA A 98 -9.66 -4.66 2.65
C ALA A 98 -9.92 -4.03 4.02
N GLY A 99 -8.87 -3.88 4.84
CA GLY A 99 -8.97 -3.24 6.16
C GLY A 99 -9.15 -1.72 6.13
N ALA A 100 -8.80 -1.08 5.01
CA ALA A 100 -9.18 0.31 4.79
C ALA A 100 -10.70 0.47 4.60
N LEU A 101 -11.42 -0.65 4.46
CA LEU A 101 -12.87 -0.72 4.30
C LEU A 101 -13.36 0.17 3.15
N LEU A 102 -12.64 0.10 2.02
CA LEU A 102 -12.95 0.90 0.84
C LEU A 102 -14.28 0.50 0.23
N ASP A 103 -15.02 1.45 -0.29
CA ASP A 103 -16.04 1.20 -1.29
C ASP A 103 -15.57 1.62 -2.69
N GLU A 104 -16.34 1.27 -3.71
CA GLU A 104 -15.98 1.47 -5.12
C GLU A 104 -15.87 2.96 -5.51
N SER A 105 -16.41 3.86 -4.70
CA SER A 105 -16.34 5.31 -4.92
C SER A 105 -15.17 5.98 -4.21
N GLU A 106 -14.34 5.21 -3.50
CA GLU A 106 -13.25 5.74 -2.69
C GLU A 106 -11.88 5.45 -3.30
N LEU A 107 -10.98 6.41 -3.19
CA LEU A 107 -9.57 6.29 -3.56
C LEU A 107 -8.72 6.06 -2.32
N SER A 108 -7.87 5.04 -2.33
CA SER A 108 -6.94 4.78 -1.23
C SER A 108 -5.62 5.51 -1.44
N LEU A 109 -5.17 6.24 -0.41
CA LEU A 109 -3.83 6.78 -0.27
C LEU A 109 -3.17 6.19 0.97
N ASN A 110 -2.29 5.21 0.78
CA ASN A 110 -1.45 4.70 1.86
C ASN A 110 -0.14 5.48 1.89
N ILE A 111 0.16 6.15 3.01
CA ILE A 111 1.34 7.00 3.17
C ILE A 111 2.09 6.58 4.44
N SER A 112 3.24 5.94 4.24
CA SER A 112 4.13 5.45 5.29
C SER A 112 5.60 5.72 4.91
N THR A 113 6.49 4.75 5.00
CA THR A 113 7.87 4.84 4.49
C THR A 113 7.91 5.13 2.99
N GLY A 114 7.13 4.40 2.22
CA GLY A 114 6.74 4.71 0.85
C GLY A 114 5.26 5.05 0.81
N SER A 115 4.75 5.34 -0.38
CA SER A 115 3.33 5.57 -0.56
C SER A 115 2.79 4.93 -1.83
N GLN A 116 1.48 4.79 -1.86
CA GLN A 116 0.77 4.20 -2.98
C GLN A 116 -0.64 4.75 -3.10
N VAL A 117 -1.08 4.86 -4.35
CA VAL A 117 -2.44 5.25 -4.74
C VAL A 117 -3.13 4.03 -5.30
N SER A 118 -4.36 3.74 -4.88
CA SER A 118 -5.05 2.51 -5.27
C SER A 118 -6.55 2.70 -5.40
N ARG A 119 -7.13 1.90 -6.30
CA ARG A 119 -8.57 1.77 -6.52
C ARG A 119 -8.94 0.30 -6.62
N ILE A 120 -10.06 -0.09 -6.02
CA ILE A 120 -10.68 -1.41 -6.26
C ILE A 120 -11.56 -1.29 -7.52
N THR A 121 -11.50 -2.28 -8.40
CA THR A 121 -12.26 -2.35 -9.65
C THR A 121 -12.74 -3.78 -9.93
N GLU A 122 -13.84 -3.90 -10.64
CA GLU A 122 -14.39 -5.21 -11.03
C GLU A 122 -13.73 -5.79 -12.29
N GLN A 123 -13.08 -4.96 -13.09
CA GLN A 123 -12.54 -5.38 -14.38
C GLN A 123 -11.07 -4.99 -14.52
N ILE A 124 -10.33 -5.85 -15.24
CA ILE A 124 -8.97 -5.56 -15.67
C ILE A 124 -9.03 -4.47 -16.72
N GLN A 125 -8.29 -3.41 -16.50
CA GLN A 125 -8.12 -2.32 -17.48
C GLN A 125 -6.63 -2.07 -17.66
N SER A 126 -6.20 -1.93 -18.91
CA SER A 126 -4.82 -1.61 -19.24
C SER A 126 -4.51 -0.14 -18.93
N GLY A 127 -3.37 0.13 -18.32
CA GLY A 127 -2.93 1.49 -17.99
C GLY A 127 -1.48 1.53 -17.50
N GLN A 128 -1.00 2.72 -17.17
CA GLN A 128 0.34 2.92 -16.60
C GLN A 128 0.33 2.68 -15.07
N TYR A 129 -0.20 1.55 -14.67
CA TYR A 129 -0.31 1.12 -13.27
C TYR A 129 -0.27 -0.40 -13.20
N GLN A 130 -0.11 -0.94 -12.01
CA GLN A 130 -0.21 -2.37 -11.76
C GLN A 130 -1.67 -2.73 -11.48
N THR A 131 -2.17 -3.79 -12.14
CA THR A 131 -3.43 -4.44 -11.78
C THR A 131 -3.11 -5.71 -11.00
N ARG A 132 -3.65 -5.83 -9.81
CA ARG A 132 -3.41 -6.96 -8.90
C ARG A 132 -4.72 -7.66 -8.59
N PRO A 133 -4.73 -9.00 -8.45
CA PRO A 133 -5.90 -9.70 -7.92
C PRO A 133 -6.32 -9.12 -6.57
N PHE A 134 -7.62 -9.05 -6.37
CA PHE A 134 -8.24 -8.68 -5.11
C PHE A 134 -9.27 -9.75 -4.72
N PHE A 135 -9.96 -9.57 -3.61
CA PHE A 135 -10.95 -10.52 -3.12
C PHE A 135 -12.25 -10.43 -3.92
N ASP A 136 -13.06 -11.50 -3.86
CA ASP A 136 -14.38 -11.64 -4.53
C ASP A 136 -14.31 -11.46 -6.06
N GLY A 137 -13.19 -11.87 -6.69
CA GLY A 137 -12.99 -11.75 -8.14
C GLY A 137 -12.72 -10.32 -8.63
N LYS A 138 -12.51 -9.36 -7.73
CA LYS A 138 -12.16 -7.98 -8.05
C LYS A 138 -10.66 -7.79 -8.24
N PHE A 139 -10.26 -6.59 -8.61
CA PHE A 139 -8.88 -6.19 -8.83
C PHE A 139 -8.56 -4.91 -8.08
N ALA A 140 -7.28 -4.72 -7.79
CA ALA A 140 -6.74 -3.47 -7.27
C ALA A 140 -5.79 -2.86 -8.32
N ASN A 141 -6.18 -1.72 -8.88
CA ASN A 141 -5.27 -0.90 -9.69
C ASN A 141 -4.45 -0.02 -8.75
N THR A 142 -3.12 -0.04 -8.90
CA THR A 142 -2.23 0.65 -7.98
C THR A 142 -0.98 1.21 -8.66
N ILE A 143 -0.54 2.36 -8.17
CA ILE A 143 0.80 2.90 -8.41
C ILE A 143 1.48 2.99 -7.06
N SER A 144 2.56 2.23 -6.89
CA SER A 144 3.34 2.13 -5.67
C SER A 144 4.71 2.80 -5.82
N HIS A 145 5.52 2.77 -4.75
CA HIS A 145 6.87 3.35 -4.71
C HIS A 145 6.89 4.86 -4.97
N LEU A 146 5.83 5.55 -4.57
CA LEU A 146 5.79 7.01 -4.63
C LEU A 146 6.58 7.61 -3.46
N PRO A 147 7.18 8.79 -3.65
CA PRO A 147 7.91 9.48 -2.58
C PRO A 147 7.04 9.73 -1.35
N ALA A 148 7.56 9.39 -0.17
CA ALA A 148 6.89 9.58 1.12
C ALA A 148 7.92 9.70 2.25
N GLY A 149 7.71 9.02 3.39
CA GLY A 149 8.55 9.13 4.58
C GLY A 149 10.03 8.94 4.34
N ARG A 150 10.42 7.98 3.49
CA ARG A 150 11.83 7.77 3.14
C ARG A 150 12.44 9.01 2.47
N SER A 151 11.72 9.64 1.54
CA SER A 151 12.19 10.86 0.87
C SER A 151 12.17 12.06 1.79
N LEU A 152 11.15 12.18 2.64
CA LEU A 152 11.08 13.24 3.64
C LEU A 152 12.22 13.13 4.66
N ASN A 153 12.62 11.92 5.04
CA ASN A 153 13.74 11.70 5.97
C ASN A 153 15.06 12.27 5.42
N VAL A 154 15.27 12.27 4.11
CA VAL A 154 16.46 12.94 3.51
C VAL A 154 16.48 14.43 3.86
N LEU A 155 15.32 15.09 3.81
CA LEU A 155 15.22 16.50 4.20
C LEU A 155 15.31 16.70 5.71
N VAL A 156 14.73 15.78 6.50
CA VAL A 156 14.84 15.79 7.97
C VAL A 156 16.30 15.65 8.38
N ASP A 157 17.02 14.70 7.78
CA ASP A 157 18.44 14.48 8.06
C ASP A 157 19.27 15.72 7.74
N LEU A 158 18.99 16.38 6.62
CA LEU A 158 19.65 17.63 6.25
C LEU A 158 19.43 18.73 7.30
N VAL A 159 18.19 19.00 7.70
CA VAL A 159 17.90 20.11 8.62
C VAL A 159 18.26 19.80 10.08
N THR A 160 18.47 18.54 10.42
CA THR A 160 18.90 18.10 11.76
C THR A 160 20.40 17.77 11.84
N GLU A 161 21.13 17.86 10.75
CA GLU A 161 22.58 17.56 10.72
C GLU A 161 23.38 18.45 11.69
N ILE A 162 23.14 19.77 11.68
CA ILE A 162 23.86 20.72 12.54
C ILE A 162 23.60 20.45 14.01
N PRO A 163 22.35 20.42 14.52
CA PRO A 163 22.12 20.10 15.93
C PRO A 163 22.70 18.73 16.35
N ARG A 164 22.60 17.71 15.50
CA ARG A 164 23.24 16.41 15.76
C ARG A 164 24.76 16.51 15.86
N SER A 165 25.40 17.20 14.94
CA SER A 165 26.87 17.38 14.93
C SER A 165 27.39 18.17 16.13
N LEU A 166 26.55 19.04 16.69
CA LEU A 166 26.86 19.83 17.91
C LEU A 166 26.54 19.06 19.21
N GLY A 167 26.09 17.80 19.12
CA GLY A 167 25.77 16.99 20.28
C GLY A 167 24.54 17.47 21.07
N MET A 168 23.62 18.17 20.40
CA MET A 168 22.36 18.56 21.03
C MET A 168 21.53 17.32 21.37
N PRO A 169 20.72 17.35 22.46
CA PRO A 169 19.82 16.25 22.79
C PRO A 169 18.90 15.88 21.61
N GLU A 170 18.62 14.60 21.46
CA GLU A 170 17.63 14.14 20.47
C GLU A 170 16.27 14.77 20.73
N PHE A 171 15.62 15.24 19.69
CA PHE A 171 14.28 15.80 19.72
C PHE A 171 13.46 15.30 18.53
N ASP A 172 12.15 15.19 18.71
CA ASP A 172 11.25 14.88 17.60
C ASP A 172 11.09 16.13 16.72
N ALA A 173 11.82 16.14 15.60
CA ALA A 173 11.74 17.23 14.63
C ALA A 173 10.38 17.31 13.90
N TRP A 174 9.63 16.22 13.84
CA TRP A 174 8.44 16.14 12.99
C TRP A 174 7.32 17.09 13.42
N GLU A 175 7.10 17.27 14.74
CA GLU A 175 6.10 18.22 15.23
C GLU A 175 6.44 19.65 14.80
N TYR A 176 7.71 20.05 14.97
CA TYR A 176 8.19 21.37 14.53
C TYR A 176 8.06 21.53 13.02
N LEU A 177 8.48 20.55 12.24
CA LEU A 177 8.49 20.59 10.77
C LEU A 177 7.06 20.68 10.20
N ALA A 178 6.13 19.92 10.75
CA ALA A 178 4.73 19.95 10.35
C ALA A 178 4.10 21.32 10.64
N LYS A 179 4.37 21.89 11.84
CA LYS A 179 3.88 23.21 12.23
C LYS A 179 4.52 24.32 11.39
N ALA A 180 5.82 24.24 11.13
CA ALA A 180 6.51 25.19 10.27
C ALA A 180 5.98 25.16 8.83
N ALA A 181 5.70 23.99 8.29
CA ALA A 181 5.07 23.84 6.97
C ALA A 181 3.65 24.38 6.91
N GLU A 182 2.86 24.20 8.00
CA GLU A 182 1.50 24.73 8.11
C GLU A 182 1.49 26.28 8.12
N GLN A 183 2.44 26.88 8.80
CA GLN A 183 2.58 28.33 8.94
C GLN A 183 3.24 29.01 7.74
N ALA A 184 3.90 28.24 6.88
CA ALA A 184 4.61 28.77 5.72
C ALA A 184 3.62 29.20 4.62
N ASP A 185 3.86 30.35 4.04
CA ASP A 185 3.15 30.78 2.83
C ASP A 185 3.56 29.97 1.60
N ARG A 186 2.70 29.96 0.58
CA ARG A 186 3.05 29.43 -0.74
C ARG A 186 4.10 30.35 -1.37
N SER A 187 5.35 29.97 -1.24
CA SER A 187 6.51 30.81 -1.58
C SER A 187 6.99 30.67 -3.02
N GLY A 188 6.40 29.73 -3.78
CA GLY A 188 6.86 29.35 -5.10
C GLY A 188 8.14 28.50 -5.10
N LEU A 189 8.69 28.13 -3.94
CA LEU A 189 9.77 27.14 -3.83
C LEU A 189 9.26 25.78 -4.36
N ARG A 190 10.01 25.17 -5.27
CA ARG A 190 9.69 23.85 -5.80
C ARG A 190 10.57 22.78 -5.19
N VAL A 191 9.95 21.72 -4.68
CA VAL A 191 10.65 20.54 -4.15
C VAL A 191 10.20 19.33 -4.95
N ASN A 192 11.15 18.55 -5.44
CA ASN A 192 10.93 17.26 -6.05
C ASN A 192 11.53 16.19 -5.14
N LEU A 193 10.71 15.31 -4.59
CA LEU A 193 11.09 14.26 -3.66
C LEU A 193 11.55 12.95 -4.34
N GLY A 194 11.78 12.94 -5.64
CA GLY A 194 12.22 11.79 -6.42
C GLY A 194 13.67 11.35 -6.11
N PHE A 195 14.06 11.25 -4.84
CA PHE A 195 15.43 10.88 -4.43
C PHE A 195 15.76 9.40 -4.66
N PHE A 196 14.76 8.56 -4.91
CA PHE A 196 14.92 7.12 -5.11
C PHE A 196 14.22 6.68 -6.39
N PRO A 197 14.72 5.60 -7.06
CA PRO A 197 14.05 5.08 -8.24
C PRO A 197 12.58 4.75 -7.98
N GLY A 198 11.71 5.24 -8.85
CA GLY A 198 10.28 5.06 -8.75
C GLY A 198 9.52 5.67 -9.93
N PRO A 199 8.19 5.58 -9.96
CA PRO A 199 7.36 6.09 -11.05
C PRO A 199 7.50 7.61 -11.28
N ARG A 200 8.02 8.32 -10.28
CA ARG A 200 8.21 9.79 -10.32
C ARG A 200 9.68 10.20 -10.53
N GLY A 201 10.49 9.32 -11.09
CA GLY A 201 11.90 9.56 -11.38
C GLY A 201 12.83 9.05 -10.28
N ASN A 202 14.09 9.47 -10.35
CA ASN A 202 15.17 9.04 -9.45
C ASN A 202 16.13 10.18 -9.11
N GLN A 203 15.74 11.43 -9.37
CA GLN A 203 16.51 12.63 -9.05
C GLN A 203 15.61 13.65 -8.36
N GLY A 204 15.88 13.87 -7.09
CA GLY A 204 15.24 14.94 -6.34
C GLY A 204 15.84 16.31 -6.69
N ALA A 205 15.09 17.37 -6.44
CA ALA A 205 15.53 18.74 -6.68
C ALA A 205 14.86 19.73 -5.72
N ILE A 206 15.56 20.80 -5.43
CA ILE A 206 15.00 22.01 -4.83
C ILE A 206 15.29 23.15 -5.84
N SER A 207 14.26 23.79 -6.35
CA SER A 207 14.36 24.80 -7.40
C SER A 207 13.51 26.02 -7.10
N GLU A 208 13.59 27.04 -7.95
CA GLU A 208 12.92 28.34 -7.76
C GLU A 208 13.30 29.03 -6.44
N ILE A 209 14.56 28.80 -6.00
CA ILE A 209 15.09 29.40 -4.78
C ILE A 209 15.28 30.89 -4.99
N ARG A 210 14.79 31.69 -4.03
CA ARG A 210 14.96 33.15 -3.97
C ARG A 210 15.37 33.53 -2.56
N GLU A 211 15.94 34.74 -2.41
CA GLU A 211 16.47 35.25 -1.14
C GLU A 211 15.54 35.09 0.06
N ARG A 212 14.21 35.17 -0.15
CA ARG A 212 13.22 35.21 0.94
C ARG A 212 12.31 34.00 0.99
N ASN A 213 12.52 32.97 0.16
CA ASN A 213 11.62 31.84 0.10
C ASN A 213 12.22 30.51 0.54
N LEU A 214 13.45 30.49 1.03
CA LEU A 214 14.12 29.28 1.52
C LEU A 214 14.16 29.31 3.06
N SER A 215 13.28 28.56 3.66
CA SER A 215 13.22 28.29 5.09
C SER A 215 12.81 26.82 5.33
N VAL A 216 12.98 26.34 6.55
CA VAL A 216 12.54 24.98 6.90
C VAL A 216 11.03 24.80 6.63
N GLY A 217 10.22 25.79 6.98
CA GLY A 217 8.78 25.74 6.75
C GLY A 217 8.41 25.66 5.27
N THR A 218 8.98 26.53 4.43
CA THR A 218 8.72 26.53 2.98
C THR A 218 9.25 25.28 2.28
N LEU A 219 10.38 24.74 2.76
CA LEU A 219 10.97 23.50 2.25
C LEU A 219 10.02 22.30 2.47
N PHE A 220 9.52 22.13 3.69
CA PHE A 220 8.62 21.02 4.01
C PHE A 220 7.22 21.24 3.43
N ARG A 221 6.73 22.47 3.34
CA ARG A 221 5.50 22.76 2.61
C ARG A 221 5.61 22.39 1.13
N GLY A 222 6.67 22.80 0.45
CA GLY A 222 6.93 22.42 -0.95
C GLY A 222 7.07 20.90 -1.12
N ALA A 223 7.66 20.20 -0.15
CA ALA A 223 7.73 18.75 -0.14
C ALA A 223 6.33 18.09 -0.04
N PHE A 224 5.47 18.60 0.83
CA PHE A 224 4.08 18.10 0.96
C PHE A 224 3.23 18.44 -0.27
N GLU A 225 3.41 19.62 -0.87
CA GLU A 225 2.78 19.99 -2.14
C GLU A 225 3.20 19.04 -3.27
N ASN A 226 4.50 18.70 -3.38
CA ASN A 226 4.98 17.73 -4.36
C ASN A 226 4.38 16.32 -4.15
N MET A 227 4.24 15.87 -2.90
CA MET A 227 3.54 14.61 -2.61
C MET A 227 2.09 14.67 -3.08
N ALA A 228 1.37 15.75 -2.80
CA ALA A 228 -0.03 15.93 -3.20
C ALA A 228 -0.18 15.95 -4.74
N GLU A 229 0.71 16.65 -5.46
CA GLU A 229 0.77 16.68 -6.92
C GLU A 229 0.99 15.27 -7.47
N ASN A 230 1.99 14.54 -6.97
CA ASN A 230 2.30 13.16 -7.38
C ASN A 230 1.10 12.23 -7.19
N TYR A 231 0.42 12.32 -6.06
CA TYR A 231 -0.77 11.47 -5.78
C TYR A 231 -1.93 11.82 -6.70
N SER A 232 -2.18 13.10 -6.95
CA SER A 232 -3.25 13.55 -7.85
C SER A 232 -3.02 13.12 -9.30
N GLU A 233 -1.77 13.18 -9.78
CA GLU A 233 -1.41 12.70 -11.11
C GLU A 233 -1.56 11.18 -11.21
N CYS A 234 -1.05 10.43 -10.24
CA CYS A 234 -1.18 8.97 -10.20
C CYS A 234 -2.66 8.53 -10.06
N ALA A 235 -3.45 9.24 -9.28
CA ALA A 235 -4.90 9.00 -9.17
C ALA A 235 -5.58 9.19 -10.53
N GLY A 236 -5.22 10.22 -11.29
CA GLY A 236 -5.75 10.46 -12.63
C GLY A 236 -5.36 9.38 -13.65
N LEU A 237 -4.21 8.70 -13.49
CA LEU A 237 -3.84 7.55 -14.31
C LEU A 237 -4.68 6.32 -13.99
N ILE A 238 -4.95 6.06 -12.70
CA ILE A 238 -5.75 4.91 -12.24
C ILE A 238 -7.25 5.13 -12.48
N TRP A 239 -7.69 6.38 -12.40
CA TRP A 239 -9.10 6.77 -12.47
C TRP A 239 -9.26 8.04 -13.34
N PRO A 240 -9.23 7.90 -14.67
CA PRO A 240 -9.14 9.05 -15.59
C PRO A 240 -10.28 10.06 -15.50
N ASP A 241 -11.52 9.62 -15.23
CA ASP A 241 -12.69 10.49 -15.06
C ASP A 241 -12.76 11.19 -13.71
N ARG A 242 -11.84 10.84 -12.77
CA ARG A 242 -11.72 11.43 -11.43
C ARG A 242 -13.04 11.46 -10.63
N SER A 243 -13.90 10.47 -10.84
CA SER A 243 -15.23 10.42 -10.21
C SER A 243 -15.25 9.85 -8.81
N TRP A 244 -14.08 9.71 -8.13
CA TRP A 244 -14.02 9.35 -6.72
C TRP A 244 -14.74 10.38 -5.85
N LYS A 245 -15.45 9.88 -4.83
CA LYS A 245 -16.22 10.72 -3.89
C LYS A 245 -15.45 11.09 -2.63
N SER A 246 -14.51 10.26 -2.23
CA SER A 246 -13.66 10.54 -1.07
C SER A 246 -12.30 9.84 -1.15
N ILE A 247 -11.35 10.35 -0.36
CA ILE A 247 -10.03 9.76 -0.17
C ILE A 247 -10.01 9.01 1.15
N VAL A 248 -9.41 7.84 1.14
CA VAL A 248 -9.15 7.07 2.36
C VAL A 248 -7.66 7.07 2.65
N PHE A 249 -7.29 7.72 3.74
CA PHE A 249 -5.91 7.73 4.20
C PHE A 249 -5.61 6.56 5.12
N SER A 250 -4.52 5.85 4.81
CA SER A 250 -3.90 4.84 5.66
C SER A 250 -2.40 5.08 5.80
N GLY A 251 -1.75 4.32 6.68
CA GLY A 251 -0.33 4.44 6.96
C GLY A 251 0.03 5.48 8.03
N GLY A 252 1.15 5.23 8.69
CA GLY A 252 1.55 6.00 9.88
C GLY A 252 1.82 7.48 9.61
N LEU A 253 2.39 7.82 8.43
CA LEU A 253 2.68 9.21 8.09
C LEU A 253 1.39 9.99 7.82
N ALA A 254 0.44 9.38 7.11
CA ALA A 254 -0.87 10.00 6.88
C ALA A 254 -1.61 10.27 8.20
N ARG A 255 -1.50 9.40 9.20
CA ARG A 255 -2.13 9.61 10.51
C ARG A 255 -1.47 10.75 11.30
N LYS A 256 -0.14 10.80 11.31
CA LYS A 256 0.62 11.77 12.11
C LYS A 256 0.55 13.19 11.55
N LEU A 257 0.62 13.36 10.23
CA LEU A 257 0.77 14.67 9.60
C LEU A 257 -0.56 15.23 9.08
N LYS A 258 -1.28 15.96 9.95
CA LYS A 258 -2.53 16.65 9.58
C LYS A 258 -2.30 17.65 8.44
N THR A 259 -1.23 18.42 8.50
CA THR A 259 -0.87 19.42 7.47
C THR A 259 -0.73 18.78 6.09
N LEU A 260 -0.08 17.61 5.99
CA LEU A 260 0.03 16.86 4.73
C LEU A 260 -1.36 16.46 4.20
N ARG A 261 -2.25 15.93 5.06
CA ARG A 261 -3.62 15.57 4.64
C ARG A 261 -4.40 16.77 4.15
N THR A 262 -4.27 17.91 4.80
CA THR A 262 -4.93 19.17 4.39
C THR A 262 -4.45 19.60 3.00
N ILE A 263 -3.14 19.60 2.75
CA ILE A 263 -2.56 19.96 1.45
C ILE A 263 -3.03 18.98 0.36
N ILE A 264 -3.07 17.67 0.65
CA ILE A 264 -3.59 16.67 -0.29
C ILE A 264 -5.09 16.91 -0.56
N GLN A 265 -5.87 17.16 0.48
CA GLN A 265 -7.30 17.45 0.34
C GLN A 265 -7.56 18.69 -0.53
N GLU A 266 -6.79 19.76 -0.34
CA GLU A 266 -6.84 20.96 -1.19
C GLU A 266 -6.55 20.63 -2.65
N GLN A 267 -5.50 19.84 -2.92
CA GLN A 267 -5.08 19.42 -4.26
C GLN A 267 -6.15 18.58 -4.97
N PHE A 268 -6.82 17.69 -4.24
CA PHE A 268 -7.86 16.83 -4.79
C PHE A 268 -9.24 17.47 -4.80
N SER A 269 -9.46 18.53 -4.03
CA SER A 269 -10.77 19.15 -3.81
C SER A 269 -11.84 18.13 -3.40
N THR A 270 -11.47 17.15 -2.58
CA THR A 270 -12.28 15.98 -2.26
C THR A 270 -12.24 15.71 -0.75
N PRO A 271 -13.37 15.40 -0.11
CA PRO A 271 -13.38 15.01 1.30
C PRO A 271 -12.55 13.74 1.55
N TYR A 272 -12.11 13.56 2.78
CA TYR A 272 -11.33 12.38 3.16
C TYR A 272 -11.79 11.78 4.48
N ARG A 273 -11.42 10.54 4.69
CA ARG A 273 -11.48 9.85 5.98
C ARG A 273 -10.17 9.11 6.29
N LEU A 274 -9.97 8.77 7.53
CA LEU A 274 -8.90 7.86 7.95
C LEU A 274 -9.43 6.41 7.99
N CYS A 275 -8.53 5.45 7.91
CA CYS A 275 -8.85 4.06 8.27
C CYS A 275 -9.31 3.98 9.73
N ALA A 276 -10.23 3.04 10.02
CA ALA A 276 -10.82 2.86 11.35
C ALA A 276 -9.80 2.52 12.43
N LEU A 277 -8.79 1.72 12.08
CA LEU A 277 -7.72 1.26 12.96
C LEU A 277 -6.36 1.63 12.39
N GLU A 278 -5.33 1.63 13.23
CA GLU A 278 -3.94 1.80 12.79
C GLU A 278 -3.45 0.58 12.02
N GLU A 279 -3.80 -0.60 12.50
CA GLU A 279 -3.46 -1.89 11.90
C GLU A 279 -4.55 -2.30 10.88
N ASP A 280 -4.55 -1.63 9.74
CA ASP A 280 -5.49 -1.89 8.64
C ASP A 280 -5.36 -3.33 8.11
N THR A 281 -4.15 -3.87 8.00
CA THR A 281 -3.91 -5.26 7.57
C THR A 281 -4.61 -6.26 8.48
N LEU A 282 -4.59 -6.07 9.81
CA LEU A 282 -5.27 -6.96 10.75
C LEU A 282 -6.80 -6.83 10.62
N LEU A 283 -7.31 -5.64 10.38
CA LEU A 283 -8.74 -5.45 10.12
C LEU A 283 -9.17 -6.13 8.82
N GLY A 284 -8.32 -6.11 7.79
CA GLY A 284 -8.53 -6.86 6.55
C GLY A 284 -8.56 -8.36 6.78
N LEU A 285 -7.60 -8.90 7.56
CA LEU A 285 -7.62 -10.32 7.95
C LEU A 285 -8.90 -10.68 8.72
N MET A 286 -9.42 -9.78 9.54
CA MET A 286 -10.72 -10.00 10.21
C MET A 286 -11.87 -10.09 9.19
N ALA A 287 -11.90 -9.23 8.16
CA ALA A 287 -12.89 -9.33 7.09
C ALA A 287 -12.79 -10.67 6.36
N LEU A 288 -11.57 -11.12 6.02
CA LEU A 288 -11.32 -12.41 5.40
C LEU A 288 -11.77 -13.57 6.30
N ALA A 289 -11.45 -13.50 7.60
CA ALA A 289 -11.87 -14.53 8.54
C ALA A 289 -13.40 -14.65 8.65
N LEU A 290 -14.14 -13.54 8.60
CA LEU A 290 -15.60 -13.54 8.55
C LEU A 290 -16.13 -14.20 7.27
N ALA A 291 -15.57 -13.85 6.12
CA ALA A 291 -15.99 -14.39 4.83
C ALA A 291 -15.63 -15.87 4.68
N PHE A 292 -14.38 -16.25 4.93
CA PHE A 292 -13.89 -17.60 4.74
C PHE A 292 -14.49 -18.59 5.76
N SER A 293 -14.84 -18.14 6.97
CA SER A 293 -15.60 -18.94 7.93
C SER A 293 -17.12 -18.96 7.64
N LYS A 294 -17.56 -18.36 6.51
CA LYS A 294 -18.96 -18.31 6.06
C LYS A 294 -19.90 -17.59 7.04
N ARG A 295 -19.37 -16.65 7.81
CA ARG A 295 -20.19 -15.75 8.65
C ARG A 295 -20.75 -14.58 7.84
N THR A 296 -20.14 -14.27 6.71
CA THR A 296 -20.65 -13.38 5.66
C THR A 296 -20.55 -14.10 4.32
N ALA A 297 -21.34 -13.71 3.33
CA ALA A 297 -21.37 -14.39 2.04
C ALA A 297 -20.11 -14.04 1.18
N SER A 298 -19.49 -12.90 1.44
CA SER A 298 -18.31 -12.41 0.70
C SER A 298 -17.41 -11.55 1.57
N VAL A 299 -16.19 -11.24 1.09
CA VAL A 299 -15.29 -10.30 1.74
C VAL A 299 -15.88 -8.89 1.70
N GLU A 300 -16.54 -8.52 0.61
CA GLU A 300 -17.23 -7.23 0.50
C GLU A 300 -18.34 -7.07 1.56
N GLU A 301 -19.15 -8.09 1.80
CA GLU A 301 -20.14 -8.06 2.88
C GLU A 301 -19.49 -7.93 4.26
N ALA A 302 -18.38 -8.63 4.49
CA ALA A 302 -17.62 -8.51 5.73
C ALA A 302 -17.08 -7.07 5.91
N MET A 303 -16.53 -6.49 4.86
CA MET A 303 -16.06 -5.09 4.87
C MET A 303 -17.21 -4.12 5.16
N LYS A 304 -18.40 -4.31 4.55
CA LYS A 304 -19.59 -3.49 4.81
C LYS A 304 -20.06 -3.60 6.27
N ALA A 305 -20.07 -4.81 6.82
CA ALA A 305 -20.43 -5.05 8.22
C ALA A 305 -19.43 -4.37 9.18
N LEU A 306 -18.13 -4.49 8.92
CA LEU A 306 -17.09 -3.83 9.69
C LEU A 306 -17.15 -2.30 9.54
N ARG A 307 -17.44 -1.78 8.35
CA ARG A 307 -17.65 -0.35 8.11
C ARG A 307 -18.81 0.20 8.96
N THR A 308 -19.89 -0.55 9.06
CA THR A 308 -21.02 -0.20 9.94
C THR A 308 -20.61 -0.24 11.42
N HIS A 309 -19.89 -1.29 11.82
CA HIS A 309 -19.42 -1.41 13.22
C HIS A 309 -18.47 -0.28 13.64
N TYR A 310 -17.62 0.19 12.73
CA TYR A 310 -16.66 1.27 12.99
C TYR A 310 -17.13 2.63 12.47
N ALA A 311 -18.42 2.84 12.19
CA ALA A 311 -18.95 4.06 11.58
C ALA A 311 -18.51 5.35 12.31
N ASP A 312 -18.47 5.34 13.65
CA ASP A 312 -18.01 6.49 14.44
C ASP A 312 -16.54 6.88 14.21
N ARG A 313 -15.70 5.91 13.82
CA ARG A 313 -14.27 6.12 13.52
C ARG A 313 -14.01 6.49 12.06
N LEU A 314 -15.00 6.25 11.19
CA LEU A 314 -14.90 6.45 9.74
C LEU A 314 -15.53 7.77 9.27
N ARG A 315 -15.69 8.75 10.18
CA ARG A 315 -16.27 10.04 9.84
C ARG A 315 -15.47 10.74 8.75
N THR A 316 -16.17 11.16 7.71
CA THR A 316 -15.59 11.92 6.61
C THR A 316 -15.33 13.37 7.04
N ILE A 317 -14.15 13.88 6.69
CA ILE A 317 -13.73 15.25 6.95
C ILE A 317 -13.84 16.01 5.62
N SER A 318 -14.70 17.01 5.61
CA SER A 318 -14.89 17.95 4.48
C SER A 318 -14.24 19.28 4.81
N ASN A 319 -13.75 19.99 3.81
CA ASN A 319 -13.48 21.43 3.98
C ASN A 319 -14.84 22.14 4.10
N THR A 320 -15.17 22.63 5.27
CA THR A 320 -16.23 23.61 5.47
C THR A 320 -15.72 25.00 5.21
#